data_291d6e1355c7a85c00e44f1772ee9174
#
_entry.id   291d6e1355c7a85c00e44f1772ee9174
#
_cell.length_a   1.000
_cell.length_b   1.000
_cell.length_c   1.000
_cell.angle_alpha   90.00
_cell.angle_beta   90.00
_cell.angle_gamma   90.00
#
_symmetry.space_group_name_H-M   'P 1'
#
loop_
_entity.id
_entity.type
_entity.pdbx_description
1 polymer ?
#
loop_
_entity_poly.entity_id
_entity_poly.type
_entity_poly.pdbx_seq_one_letter_code
_entity_poly.pdbx_strand_id
1 'polypeptide(L)'
;MAFKGYEIHCGTTMPADDCESVPASLLQITADGECYQDGVCSDDGQIIGTYLHGLFDHPDATNSLLNWAGLSTDKTVDINLIREQQLDRLADAIQEHMMPEFINRLVG
;
A
#
# COMPACT_ATOMS: atom_id res chain seq x y z
N MET A 1 -5.72 -13.79 2.83
CA MET A 1 -5.95 -12.69 1.87
C MET A 1 -4.66 -12.45 1.09
N ALA A 2 -4.76 -12.26 -0.20
CA ALA A 2 -3.60 -11.99 -1.06
C ALA A 2 -3.76 -10.61 -1.71
N PHE A 3 -2.67 -9.85 -1.78
CA PHE A 3 -2.62 -8.57 -2.45
C PHE A 3 -1.21 -8.31 -2.97
N LYS A 4 -1.06 -7.31 -3.83
CA LYS A 4 0.22 -6.94 -4.43
C LYS A 4 0.78 -5.68 -3.80
N GLY A 5 2.09 -5.63 -3.69
CA GLY A 5 2.82 -4.48 -3.22
C GLY A 5 4.25 -4.53 -3.75
N TYR A 6 5.08 -3.65 -3.23
CA TYR A 6 6.50 -3.61 -3.61
C TYR A 6 7.35 -3.21 -2.40
N GLU A 7 8.63 -3.57 -2.44
CA GLU A 7 9.60 -3.22 -1.41
C GLU A 7 10.72 -2.39 -2.01
N ILE A 8 11.05 -1.28 -1.34
CA ILE A 8 12.19 -0.44 -1.66
C ILE A 8 12.90 -0.11 -0.35
N HIS A 9 13.95 -0.85 -0.02
CA HIS A 9 14.75 -0.58 1.16
C HIS A 9 16.17 -1.15 1.01
N CYS A 10 17.08 -0.65 1.85
CA CYS A 10 18.44 -1.15 1.97
C CYS A 10 18.65 -1.74 3.36
N GLY A 11 19.52 -2.72 3.44
CA GLY A 11 19.87 -3.36 4.71
C GLY A 11 18.89 -4.46 5.13
N THR A 12 19.19 -5.05 6.26
CA THR A 12 18.42 -6.15 6.84
C THR A 12 18.04 -5.79 8.26
N THR A 13 16.76 -5.90 8.58
CA THR A 13 16.25 -5.68 9.93
C THR A 13 16.21 -7.02 10.67
N MET A 14 16.78 -7.04 11.86
CA MET A 14 16.84 -8.22 12.70
C MET A 14 16.34 -7.87 14.11
N PRO A 15 15.78 -8.84 14.85
CA PRO A 15 15.47 -8.63 16.28
C PRO A 15 16.71 -8.19 17.06
N ALA A 16 16.53 -7.31 18.05
CA ALA A 16 17.61 -6.90 18.91
C ALA A 16 18.11 -8.07 19.76
N ASP A 17 19.41 -8.06 20.11
CA ASP A 17 20.02 -9.15 20.89
C ASP A 17 19.40 -9.33 22.29
N ASP A 18 18.79 -8.27 22.83
CA ASP A 18 18.11 -8.27 24.11
C ASP A 18 16.61 -8.64 24.04
N CYS A 19 16.12 -9.02 22.85
CA CYS A 19 14.75 -9.51 22.70
C CYS A 19 14.58 -10.88 23.36
N GLU A 20 13.64 -10.99 24.29
CA GLU A 20 13.32 -12.24 24.97
C GLU A 20 12.61 -13.24 24.04
N SER A 21 11.93 -12.76 23.00
CA SER A 21 11.24 -13.58 22.01
C SER A 21 11.43 -13.01 20.61
N VAL A 22 11.40 -13.88 19.62
CA VAL A 22 11.39 -13.46 18.20
C VAL A 22 9.97 -13.01 17.84
N PRO A 23 9.78 -11.76 17.38
CA PRO A 23 8.46 -11.31 16.97
C PRO A 23 7.88 -12.19 15.85
N ALA A 24 6.57 -12.36 15.86
CA ALA A 24 5.89 -13.07 14.80
C ALA A 24 5.98 -12.28 13.48
N SER A 25 6.10 -12.98 12.36
CA SER A 25 6.06 -12.34 11.05
C SER A 25 4.63 -11.92 10.71
N LEU A 26 4.52 -10.80 10.00
CA LEU A 26 3.22 -10.23 9.61
C LEU A 26 2.72 -10.78 8.27
N LEU A 27 3.62 -10.93 7.32
CA LEU A 27 3.31 -11.22 5.93
C LEU A 27 4.14 -12.38 5.39
N GLN A 28 3.57 -13.10 4.45
CA GLN A 28 4.31 -14.01 3.59
C GLN A 28 4.40 -13.39 2.19
N ILE A 29 5.63 -13.23 1.71
CA ILE A 29 5.90 -12.61 0.41
C ILE A 29 6.32 -13.68 -0.59
N THR A 30 5.73 -13.61 -1.77
CA THR A 30 6.15 -14.41 -2.92
C THR A 30 6.62 -13.46 -4.01
N ALA A 31 7.89 -13.54 -4.34
CA ALA A 31 8.51 -12.70 -5.36
C ALA A 31 9.56 -13.51 -6.11
N ASP A 32 9.57 -13.38 -7.43
CA ASP A 32 10.56 -14.04 -8.31
C ASP A 32 10.70 -15.56 -8.08
N GLY A 33 9.59 -16.21 -7.73
CA GLY A 33 9.55 -17.65 -7.46
C GLY A 33 10.04 -18.04 -6.06
N GLU A 34 10.44 -17.09 -5.25
CA GLU A 34 10.85 -17.31 -3.86
C GLU A 34 9.77 -16.91 -2.90
N CYS A 35 9.76 -17.55 -1.73
CA CYS A 35 8.81 -17.31 -0.67
C CYS A 35 9.57 -16.98 0.61
N TYR A 36 9.27 -15.83 1.22
CA TYR A 36 9.91 -15.41 2.47
C TYR A 36 8.92 -14.65 3.35
N GLN A 37 9.29 -14.45 4.59
CA GLN A 37 8.45 -13.75 5.55
C GLN A 37 8.92 -12.32 5.73
N ASP A 38 7.98 -11.39 5.88
CA ASP A 38 8.24 -9.98 6.08
C ASP A 38 7.39 -9.43 7.20
N GLY A 39 7.93 -8.37 7.80
CA GLY A 39 7.24 -7.65 8.82
C GLY A 39 7.29 -8.31 10.18
N VAL A 40 6.80 -7.58 11.16
CA VAL A 40 6.77 -8.00 12.56
C VAL A 40 5.43 -7.66 13.17
N CYS A 41 5.03 -8.47 14.13
CA CYS A 41 3.90 -8.21 15.00
C CYS A 41 4.34 -8.40 16.44
N SER A 42 4.05 -7.43 17.31
CA SER A 42 4.39 -7.54 18.73
C SER A 42 3.56 -8.65 19.41
N ASP A 43 4.05 -9.17 20.54
CA ASP A 43 3.40 -10.25 21.26
C ASP A 43 1.97 -9.91 21.68
N ASP A 44 1.72 -8.65 22.03
CA ASP A 44 0.40 -8.16 22.42
C ASP A 44 -0.50 -7.80 21.22
N GLY A 45 0.02 -7.91 19.99
CA GLY A 45 -0.72 -7.58 18.78
C GLY A 45 -1.02 -6.10 18.56
N GLN A 46 -0.37 -5.22 19.31
CA GLN A 46 -0.65 -3.78 19.26
C GLN A 46 0.24 -3.02 18.27
N ILE A 47 1.38 -3.61 17.89
CA ILE A 47 2.37 -2.96 17.02
C ILE A 47 2.67 -3.88 15.86
N ILE A 48 2.54 -3.36 14.65
CA ILE A 48 2.95 -4.05 13.42
C ILE A 48 3.87 -3.16 12.61
N GLY A 49 4.80 -3.77 11.88
CA GLY A 49 5.72 -3.07 11.00
C GLY A 49 6.01 -3.91 9.77
N THR A 50 6.19 -3.26 8.64
CA THR A 50 6.52 -3.93 7.38
C THR A 50 7.27 -3.00 6.45
N TYR A 51 8.07 -3.57 5.55
CA TYR A 51 8.69 -2.85 4.44
C TYR A 51 7.81 -2.80 3.19
N LEU A 52 6.68 -3.48 3.19
CA LEU A 52 5.82 -3.55 2.02
C LEU A 52 5.16 -2.20 1.75
N HIS A 53 5.38 -1.67 0.55
CA HIS A 53 4.75 -0.46 0.04
C HIS A 53 3.49 -0.81 -0.74
N GLY A 54 2.58 0.15 -0.86
CA GLY A 54 1.33 -0.05 -1.59
C GLY A 54 0.26 -0.80 -0.80
N LEU A 55 0.46 -0.96 0.51
CA LEU A 55 -0.44 -1.72 1.38
C LEU A 55 -1.87 -1.15 1.40
N PHE A 56 -1.99 0.17 1.42
CA PHE A 56 -3.29 0.84 1.43
C PHE A 56 -3.91 1.03 0.04
N ASP A 57 -3.21 0.65 -1.01
CA ASP A 57 -3.74 0.72 -2.37
C ASP A 57 -4.76 -0.40 -2.65
N HIS A 58 -4.73 -1.45 -1.85
CA HIS A 58 -5.66 -2.58 -1.97
C HIS A 58 -6.78 -2.46 -0.93
N PRO A 59 -8.06 -2.40 -1.35
CA PRO A 59 -9.18 -2.20 -0.43
C PRO A 59 -9.28 -3.24 0.68
N ASP A 60 -9.06 -4.51 0.37
CA ASP A 60 -9.14 -5.59 1.36
C ASP A 60 -8.04 -5.49 2.42
N ALA A 61 -6.83 -5.09 2.01
CA ALA A 61 -5.73 -4.86 2.94
C ALA A 61 -6.03 -3.68 3.86
N THR A 62 -6.55 -2.59 3.32
CA THR A 62 -6.99 -1.42 4.09
C THR A 62 -8.05 -1.81 5.12
N ASN A 63 -9.08 -2.54 4.71
CA ASN A 63 -10.13 -2.99 5.60
C ASN A 63 -9.60 -3.91 6.71
N SER A 64 -8.69 -4.80 6.38
CA SER A 64 -8.08 -5.69 7.37
C SER A 64 -7.29 -4.91 8.42
N LEU A 65 -6.55 -3.89 8.02
CA LEU A 65 -5.80 -3.04 8.93
C LEU A 65 -6.72 -2.20 9.81
N LEU A 66 -7.79 -1.66 9.26
CA LEU A 66 -8.79 -0.91 10.02
C LEU A 66 -9.48 -1.79 11.05
N ASN A 67 -9.84 -3.01 10.68
CA ASN A 67 -10.42 -3.97 11.61
C ASN A 67 -9.44 -4.37 12.71
N TRP A 68 -8.18 -4.57 12.37
CA TRP A 68 -7.13 -4.82 13.37
C TRP A 68 -7.02 -3.66 14.37
N ALA A 69 -7.13 -2.41 13.89
CA ALA A 69 -7.08 -1.21 14.72
C ALA A 69 -8.36 -0.98 15.54
N GLY A 70 -9.37 -1.83 15.42
CA GLY A 70 -10.62 -1.75 16.16
C GLY A 70 -11.71 -0.93 15.47
N LEU A 71 -11.49 -0.54 14.21
CA LEU A 71 -12.50 0.18 13.42
C LEU A 71 -13.31 -0.81 12.59
N SER A 72 -14.62 -0.72 12.72
CA SER A 72 -15.56 -1.42 11.84
C SER A 72 -16.11 -0.42 10.83
N THR A 73 -15.89 -0.68 9.55
CA THR A 73 -16.37 0.20 8.48
C THR A 73 -17.09 -0.62 7.42
N ASP A 74 -18.23 -0.09 6.99
CA ASP A 74 -19.01 -0.66 5.90
C ASP A 74 -18.56 -0.13 4.54
N LYS A 75 -17.62 0.83 4.52
CA LYS A 75 -17.15 1.48 3.30
C LYS A 75 -15.73 1.05 3.00
N THR A 76 -15.56 0.56 1.78
CA THR A 76 -14.25 0.26 1.20
C THR A 76 -13.72 1.49 0.48
N VAL A 77 -12.48 1.87 0.76
CA VAL A 77 -11.79 2.95 0.04
C VAL A 77 -10.92 2.31 -1.03
N ASP A 78 -11.21 2.62 -2.28
CA ASP A 78 -10.39 2.20 -3.41
C ASP A 78 -9.56 3.38 -3.89
N ILE A 79 -8.29 3.37 -3.52
CA ILE A 79 -7.34 4.43 -3.88
C ILE A 79 -7.11 4.50 -5.38
N ASN A 80 -7.12 3.38 -6.08
CA ASN A 80 -6.95 3.37 -7.54
C ASN A 80 -8.12 4.06 -8.24
N LEU A 81 -9.34 3.81 -7.78
CA LEU A 81 -10.52 4.49 -8.32
C LEU A 81 -10.46 5.99 -8.05
N ILE A 82 -10.05 6.40 -6.86
CA ILE A 82 -9.89 7.82 -6.51
C ILE A 82 -8.83 8.47 -7.40
N ARG A 83 -7.69 7.82 -7.65
CA ARG A 83 -6.66 8.33 -8.56
C ARG A 83 -7.20 8.54 -9.96
N GLU A 84 -7.92 7.58 -10.51
CA GLU A 84 -8.52 7.72 -11.84
C GLU A 84 -9.50 8.89 -11.91
N GLN A 85 -10.34 9.05 -10.91
CA GLN A 85 -11.26 10.19 -10.81
C GLN A 85 -10.54 11.53 -10.76
N GLN A 86 -9.43 11.61 -10.01
CA GLN A 86 -8.64 12.84 -9.91
C GLN A 86 -7.87 13.14 -11.19
N LEU A 87 -7.37 12.13 -11.90
CA LEU A 87 -6.74 12.30 -13.20
C LEU A 87 -7.76 12.81 -14.25
N ASP A 88 -8.96 12.28 -14.24
CA ASP A 88 -10.05 12.76 -15.11
C ASP A 88 -10.39 14.22 -14.82
N ARG A 89 -10.46 14.62 -13.57
CA ARG A 89 -10.66 16.02 -13.17
C ARG A 89 -9.56 16.92 -13.68
N LEU A 90 -8.31 16.50 -13.58
CA LEU A 90 -7.17 17.24 -14.09
C LEU A 90 -7.23 17.38 -15.62
N ALA A 91 -7.54 16.29 -16.31
CA ALA A 91 -7.70 16.30 -17.77
C ALA A 91 -8.82 17.25 -18.22
N ASP A 92 -9.95 17.24 -17.54
CA ASP A 92 -11.07 18.15 -17.81
C ASP A 92 -10.68 19.61 -17.61
N ALA A 93 -9.95 19.91 -16.54
CA ALA A 93 -9.46 21.26 -16.28
C ALA A 93 -8.48 21.75 -17.36
N ILE A 94 -7.60 20.88 -17.85
CA ILE A 94 -6.69 21.19 -18.95
C ILE A 94 -7.46 21.49 -20.24
N GLN A 95 -8.45 20.66 -20.58
CA GLN A 95 -9.27 20.88 -21.76
C GLN A 95 -10.07 22.19 -21.70
N GLU A 96 -10.55 22.55 -20.51
CA GLU A 96 -11.36 23.72 -20.29
C GLU A 96 -10.57 25.03 -20.32
N HIS A 97 -9.31 25.00 -19.85
CA HIS A 97 -8.51 26.19 -19.60
C HIS A 97 -7.31 26.37 -20.53
N MET A 98 -6.97 25.37 -21.34
CA MET A 98 -5.85 25.45 -22.28
C MET A 98 -6.35 25.55 -23.73
N MET A 99 -5.58 26.25 -24.56
CA MET A 99 -5.90 26.36 -25.98
C MET A 99 -5.83 25.00 -26.67
N PRO A 100 -6.84 24.63 -27.49
CA PRO A 100 -6.87 23.36 -28.21
C PRO A 100 -5.62 23.10 -29.06
N GLU A 101 -5.07 24.13 -29.67
CA GLU A 101 -3.85 24.03 -30.49
C GLU A 101 -2.63 23.59 -29.68
N PHE A 102 -2.52 24.06 -28.44
CA PHE A 102 -1.44 23.65 -27.54
C PHE A 102 -1.59 22.17 -27.13
N ILE A 103 -2.80 21.76 -26.77
CA ILE A 103 -3.10 20.37 -26.42
C ILE A 103 -2.79 19.43 -27.58
N ASN A 104 -3.21 19.80 -28.79
CA ASN A 104 -2.97 19.01 -30.01
C ASN A 104 -1.47 18.84 -30.30
N ARG A 105 -0.64 19.83 -29.99
CA ARG A 105 0.80 19.73 -30.11
C ARG A 105 1.42 18.72 -29.14
N LEU A 106 0.87 18.61 -27.93
CA LEU A 106 1.39 17.71 -26.89
C LEU A 106 1.04 16.24 -27.16
N VAL A 107 -0.15 15.99 -27.68
CA VAL A 107 -0.66 14.61 -27.85
C VAL A 107 -0.70 14.16 -29.32
N GLY A 108 -0.50 15.06 -30.23
CA GLY A 108 -0.55 14.80 -31.65
C GLY A 108 0.74 14.60 -32.33
#